data_23145c7a29c6adba3f56cbf247d0175f
#
_entry.id   23145c7a29c6adba3f56cbf247d0175f
#
_cell.length_a   1.000
_cell.length_b   1.000
_cell.length_c   1.000
_cell.angle_alpha   90.00
_cell.angle_beta   90.00
_cell.angle_gamma   90.00
#
_symmetry.space_group_name_H-M   'P 1'
#
loop_
_entity.id
_entity.type
_entity.pdbx_description
1 polymer ?
#
loop_
_entity_poly.entity_id
_entity_poly.type
_entity_poly.pdbx_seq_one_letter_code
_entity_poly.pdbx_strand_id
1 'polypeptide(L)'
;MLKQIINGHVLTPEGWLEGGSVIIDGNKIKAVSNSDLYIVDAQIIDAKGCYVVPGGVELHVHGGGGRDFMEGSEEAFRVAIKAHMKHGTTSIFPTLSSSTVPMIEAACETCQKLMEEENSPVLGLHLEGPYFNPKQAGAQIPEWIKAPVAEEYEPLLDKYPCIKRWDEAPELPGSIDFIKSCRKHGVLASIGHTRATYNDVVAGHRAGMMHATHFYNAMPVVYKEHEFKVPGTVESVYALPDMSVEVIADGIHVPPVMLRVVYQIKGVEKTALITDSLACAASDEGVAFDPRVILEDGVCKLADHSALAGSIATMDRLIRTCVQMANIPMEDACRMASETPAKIMGVFDRKGSLEDGKDADIMMFDKDLKLTYVMQMGNEVTNEL
;
A
#
# COMPACT_ATOMS: atom_id res chain seq x y z
N MET A 1 -18.63 -18.21 15.00
CA MET A 1 -17.92 -18.96 16.07
C MET A 1 -17.03 -17.97 16.82
N LEU A 2 -17.18 -17.92 18.14
CA LEU A 2 -16.34 -17.04 18.96
C LEU A 2 -14.90 -17.53 19.00
N LYS A 3 -13.97 -16.61 18.83
CA LYS A 3 -12.53 -16.82 19.03
C LYS A 3 -12.03 -15.82 20.06
N GLN A 4 -11.01 -16.17 20.81
CA GLN A 4 -10.38 -15.29 21.77
C GLN A 4 -8.86 -15.43 21.69
N ILE A 5 -8.19 -14.34 21.31
CA ILE A 5 -6.73 -14.20 21.41
C ILE A 5 -6.42 -13.77 22.85
N ILE A 6 -5.44 -14.42 23.48
CA ILE A 6 -5.01 -14.16 24.85
C ILE A 6 -3.48 -14.03 24.93
N ASN A 7 -2.97 -13.49 26.03
CA ASN A 7 -1.53 -13.39 26.34
C ASN A 7 -0.73 -12.61 25.27
N GLY A 8 -1.32 -11.59 24.64
CA GLY A 8 -0.64 -10.77 23.64
C GLY A 8 -0.29 -9.37 24.15
N HIS A 9 0.70 -8.73 23.50
CA HIS A 9 0.89 -7.29 23.55
C HIS A 9 0.04 -6.68 22.44
N VAL A 10 -1.18 -6.21 22.77
CA VAL A 10 -2.17 -5.80 21.78
C VAL A 10 -2.03 -4.31 21.46
N LEU A 11 -1.86 -3.95 20.18
CA LEU A 11 -1.83 -2.56 19.74
C LEU A 11 -3.26 -2.04 19.58
N THR A 12 -3.65 -1.13 20.46
CA THR A 12 -4.94 -0.41 20.40
C THR A 12 -4.72 1.02 19.90
N PRO A 13 -5.79 1.79 19.59
CA PRO A 13 -5.65 3.22 19.28
C PRO A 13 -4.97 4.04 20.37
N GLU A 14 -5.11 3.64 21.62
CA GLU A 14 -4.52 4.31 22.81
C GLU A 14 -3.08 3.87 23.08
N GLY A 15 -2.55 2.90 22.34
CA GLY A 15 -1.21 2.34 22.53
C GLY A 15 -1.23 0.86 22.92
N TRP A 16 -0.11 0.37 23.43
CA TRP A 16 0.07 -1.04 23.79
C TRP A 16 -0.72 -1.44 25.05
N LEU A 17 -1.46 -2.54 24.92
CA LEU A 17 -2.17 -3.20 26.00
C LEU A 17 -1.45 -4.51 26.37
N GLU A 18 -0.75 -4.51 27.51
CA GLU A 18 0.01 -5.66 28.00
C GLU A 18 -0.91 -6.80 28.47
N GLY A 19 -0.63 -8.03 28.04
CA GLY A 19 -1.46 -9.18 28.37
C GLY A 19 -2.90 -9.09 27.83
N GLY A 20 -3.08 -8.30 26.77
CA GLY A 20 -4.39 -8.01 26.20
C GLY A 20 -5.07 -9.23 25.58
N SER A 21 -6.37 -9.13 25.43
CA SER A 21 -7.25 -10.10 24.81
C SER A 21 -8.07 -9.47 23.70
N VAL A 22 -8.18 -10.17 22.55
CA VAL A 22 -9.06 -9.76 21.44
C VAL A 22 -10.15 -10.82 21.26
N ILE A 23 -11.40 -10.41 21.40
CA ILE A 23 -12.57 -11.28 21.21
C ILE A 23 -13.12 -11.06 19.82
N ILE A 24 -13.31 -12.15 19.09
CA ILE A 24 -13.72 -12.15 17.68
C ILE A 24 -15.02 -12.95 17.54
N ASP A 25 -16.02 -12.40 16.87
CA ASP A 25 -17.28 -13.06 16.53
C ASP A 25 -17.46 -13.07 15.01
N GLY A 26 -17.33 -14.24 14.41
CA GLY A 26 -17.33 -14.36 12.95
C GLY A 26 -16.18 -13.63 12.32
N ASN A 27 -16.47 -12.59 11.53
CA ASN A 27 -15.49 -11.77 10.83
C ASN A 27 -15.21 -10.42 11.50
N LYS A 28 -15.74 -10.20 12.73
CA LYS A 28 -15.63 -8.91 13.43
C LYS A 28 -14.93 -9.03 14.78
N ILE A 29 -14.20 -7.99 15.14
CA ILE A 29 -13.74 -7.76 16.50
C ILE A 29 -14.96 -7.38 17.34
N LYS A 30 -15.17 -8.07 18.43
CA LYS A 30 -16.28 -7.84 19.37
C LYS A 30 -15.86 -7.03 20.58
N ALA A 31 -14.62 -7.20 21.02
CA ALA A 31 -14.03 -6.42 22.09
C ALA A 31 -12.51 -6.59 22.12
N VAL A 32 -11.83 -5.55 22.63
CA VAL A 32 -10.43 -5.61 23.05
C VAL A 32 -10.39 -5.26 24.53
N SER A 33 -9.69 -6.06 25.33
CA SER A 33 -9.73 -5.94 26.79
C SER A 33 -8.40 -6.32 27.42
N ASN A 34 -8.12 -5.75 28.57
CA ASN A 34 -6.99 -6.13 29.45
C ASN A 34 -7.39 -7.17 30.50
N SER A 35 -8.54 -7.81 30.38
CA SER A 35 -9.03 -8.76 31.36
C SER A 35 -8.66 -10.20 31.00
N ASP A 36 -8.31 -11.00 32.01
CA ASP A 36 -8.09 -12.44 31.91
C ASP A 36 -9.40 -13.25 31.82
N LEU A 37 -10.49 -12.62 31.41
CA LEU A 37 -11.79 -13.28 31.27
C LEU A 37 -11.75 -14.26 30.10
N TYR A 38 -11.93 -15.53 30.41
CA TYR A 38 -12.15 -16.55 29.40
C TYR A 38 -13.61 -16.56 28.97
N ILE A 39 -13.82 -16.49 27.66
CA ILE A 39 -15.16 -16.61 27.07
C ILE A 39 -15.50 -18.09 26.97
N VAL A 40 -16.58 -18.52 27.60
CA VAL A 40 -17.08 -19.90 27.53
C VAL A 40 -17.39 -20.23 26.07
N ASP A 41 -16.94 -21.44 25.63
CA ASP A 41 -17.11 -21.95 24.27
C ASP A 41 -16.38 -21.17 23.15
N ALA A 42 -15.47 -20.25 23.48
CA ALA A 42 -14.60 -19.62 22.51
C ALA A 42 -13.40 -20.51 22.16
N GLN A 43 -13.02 -20.52 20.87
CA GLN A 43 -11.73 -21.07 20.46
C GLN A 43 -10.61 -20.13 20.98
N ILE A 44 -9.74 -20.67 21.82
CA ILE A 44 -8.61 -19.89 22.37
C ILE A 44 -7.43 -19.95 21.41
N ILE A 45 -6.85 -18.78 21.15
CA ILE A 45 -5.60 -18.57 20.42
C ILE A 45 -4.62 -17.90 21.39
N ASP A 46 -3.66 -18.67 21.86
CA ASP A 46 -2.64 -18.15 22.78
C ASP A 46 -1.53 -17.45 22.00
N ALA A 47 -1.44 -16.13 22.12
CA ALA A 47 -0.42 -15.32 21.46
C ALA A 47 0.99 -15.50 22.05
N LYS A 48 1.14 -16.17 23.21
CA LYS A 48 2.44 -16.51 23.83
C LYS A 48 3.39 -15.33 24.00
N GLY A 49 2.85 -14.14 24.26
CA GLY A 49 3.63 -12.90 24.39
C GLY A 49 3.99 -12.23 23.06
N CYS A 50 3.40 -12.65 21.94
CA CYS A 50 3.57 -11.96 20.67
C CYS A 50 2.92 -10.57 20.68
N TYR A 51 3.43 -9.69 19.84
CA TYR A 51 2.77 -8.44 19.49
C TYR A 51 1.56 -8.75 18.59
N VAL A 52 0.38 -8.33 19.01
CA VAL A 52 -0.89 -8.50 18.29
C VAL A 52 -1.26 -7.15 17.71
N VAL A 53 -1.19 -7.02 16.40
CA VAL A 53 -1.36 -5.74 15.69
C VAL A 53 -2.40 -5.85 14.59
N PRO A 54 -2.99 -4.73 14.12
CA PRO A 54 -3.91 -4.77 12.99
C PRO A 54 -3.24 -5.34 11.73
N GLY A 55 -4.01 -6.03 10.91
CA GLY A 55 -3.58 -6.50 9.59
C GLY A 55 -3.20 -5.34 8.66
N GLY A 56 -2.25 -5.59 7.77
CA GLY A 56 -1.75 -4.60 6.83
C GLY A 56 -2.78 -4.21 5.76
N VAL A 57 -2.79 -2.93 5.40
CA VAL A 57 -3.59 -2.35 4.31
C VAL A 57 -2.63 -1.90 3.20
N GLU A 58 -2.58 -2.66 2.13
CA GLU A 58 -1.65 -2.45 1.02
C GLU A 58 -2.25 -1.55 -0.05
N LEU A 59 -1.63 -0.39 -0.30
CA LEU A 59 -2.12 0.61 -1.24
C LEU A 59 -1.52 0.49 -2.62
N HIS A 60 -0.36 -0.20 -2.76
CA HIS A 60 0.44 -0.20 -3.97
C HIS A 60 1.21 -1.51 -4.11
N VAL A 61 0.75 -2.39 -4.99
CA VAL A 61 1.32 -3.70 -5.22
C VAL A 61 0.92 -4.23 -6.60
N HIS A 62 1.88 -4.66 -7.41
CA HIS A 62 1.65 -5.11 -8.79
C HIS A 62 1.43 -6.62 -8.92
N GLY A 63 1.97 -7.39 -8.00
CA GLY A 63 1.85 -8.84 -8.06
C GLY A 63 2.52 -9.56 -6.90
N GLY A 64 2.51 -10.88 -6.97
CA GLY A 64 3.14 -11.77 -6.00
C GLY A 64 2.86 -13.24 -6.32
N GLY A 65 3.65 -14.15 -5.74
CA GLY A 65 3.45 -15.58 -5.96
C GLY A 65 3.60 -16.04 -7.41
N GLY A 66 4.38 -15.29 -8.22
CA GLY A 66 4.59 -15.58 -9.64
C GLY A 66 3.54 -15.01 -10.59
N ARG A 67 2.57 -14.20 -10.11
CA ARG A 67 1.48 -13.63 -10.93
C ARG A 67 1.41 -12.11 -10.75
N ASP A 68 0.93 -11.44 -11.79
CA ASP A 68 0.84 -9.98 -11.88
C ASP A 68 -0.61 -9.54 -12.16
N PHE A 69 -1.03 -8.41 -11.57
CA PHE A 69 -2.38 -7.89 -11.81
C PHE A 69 -2.59 -7.37 -13.23
N MET A 70 -1.50 -7.06 -13.94
CA MET A 70 -1.54 -6.74 -15.38
C MET A 70 -2.06 -7.87 -16.25
N GLU A 71 -2.07 -9.13 -15.76
CA GLU A 71 -2.67 -10.27 -16.45
C GLU A 71 -4.21 -10.15 -16.55
N GLY A 72 -4.84 -9.32 -15.72
CA GLY A 72 -6.27 -9.06 -15.70
C GLY A 72 -7.16 -10.26 -15.36
N SER A 73 -6.58 -11.43 -15.13
CA SER A 73 -7.33 -12.66 -14.87
C SER A 73 -7.63 -12.86 -13.38
N GLU A 74 -8.79 -13.46 -13.09
CA GLU A 74 -9.19 -13.81 -11.72
C GLU A 74 -8.16 -14.73 -11.02
N GLU A 75 -7.58 -15.67 -11.75
CA GLU A 75 -6.55 -16.57 -11.23
C GLU A 75 -5.30 -15.81 -10.79
N ALA A 76 -4.80 -14.89 -11.62
CA ALA A 76 -3.63 -14.07 -11.29
C ALA A 76 -3.88 -13.22 -10.04
N PHE A 77 -5.03 -12.54 -9.96
CA PHE A 77 -5.42 -11.77 -8.78
C PHE A 77 -5.44 -12.63 -7.52
N ARG A 78 -6.08 -13.80 -7.55
CA ARG A 78 -6.17 -14.68 -6.37
C ARG A 78 -4.82 -15.19 -5.90
N VAL A 79 -3.94 -15.56 -6.82
CA VAL A 79 -2.60 -16.05 -6.49
C VAL A 79 -1.78 -14.93 -5.84
N ALA A 80 -1.73 -13.75 -6.45
CA ALA A 80 -0.98 -12.62 -5.92
C ALA A 80 -1.51 -12.16 -4.56
N ILE A 81 -2.82 -12.01 -4.42
CA ILE A 81 -3.48 -11.64 -3.16
C ILE A 81 -3.14 -12.66 -2.05
N LYS A 82 -3.28 -13.96 -2.34
CA LYS A 82 -2.99 -15.02 -1.37
C LYS A 82 -1.53 -15.04 -0.94
N ALA A 83 -0.61 -14.73 -1.85
CA ALA A 83 0.82 -14.63 -1.54
C ALA A 83 1.06 -13.52 -0.51
N HIS A 84 0.52 -12.32 -0.74
CA HIS A 84 0.66 -11.20 0.20
C HIS A 84 -0.08 -11.41 1.52
N MET A 85 -1.25 -12.07 1.50
CA MET A 85 -1.99 -12.39 2.74
C MET A 85 -1.17 -13.20 3.72
N LYS A 86 -0.38 -14.17 3.26
CA LYS A 86 0.52 -14.98 4.11
C LYS A 86 1.58 -14.15 4.83
N HIS A 87 1.85 -12.96 4.33
CA HIS A 87 2.83 -12.01 4.85
C HIS A 87 2.21 -10.79 5.54
N GLY A 88 0.92 -10.90 5.93
CA GLY A 88 0.26 -9.92 6.77
C GLY A 88 -0.58 -8.87 6.07
N THR A 89 -0.62 -8.84 4.73
CA THR A 89 -1.55 -7.97 3.98
C THR A 89 -2.96 -8.54 4.06
N THR A 90 -3.83 -7.96 4.88
CA THR A 90 -5.21 -8.44 5.06
C THR A 90 -6.21 -7.65 4.22
N SER A 91 -5.80 -6.52 3.68
CA SER A 91 -6.57 -5.67 2.79
C SER A 91 -5.67 -5.11 1.70
N ILE A 92 -6.16 -5.04 0.46
CA ILE A 92 -5.31 -4.79 -0.70
C ILE A 92 -6.03 -3.96 -1.77
N PHE A 93 -5.27 -3.07 -2.40
CA PHE A 93 -5.62 -2.37 -3.62
C PHE A 93 -4.68 -2.87 -4.74
N PRO A 94 -5.07 -3.93 -5.50
CA PRO A 94 -4.31 -4.36 -6.65
C PRO A 94 -3.96 -3.19 -7.56
N THR A 95 -2.71 -3.15 -8.05
CA THR A 95 -2.18 -2.03 -8.83
C THR A 95 -1.85 -2.45 -10.25
N LEU A 96 -2.32 -1.68 -11.22
CA LEU A 96 -1.85 -1.78 -12.60
C LEU A 96 -0.79 -0.70 -12.85
N SER A 97 0.34 -1.09 -13.41
CA SER A 97 1.27 -0.16 -14.04
C SER A 97 0.63 0.51 -15.27
N SER A 98 1.32 1.46 -15.90
CA SER A 98 0.84 2.09 -17.15
C SER A 98 0.28 1.05 -18.09
N SER A 99 -0.99 1.23 -18.49
CA SER A 99 -1.78 0.22 -19.20
C SER A 99 -2.60 0.83 -20.31
N THR A 100 -3.05 0.00 -21.24
CA THR A 100 -4.04 0.38 -22.26
C THR A 100 -5.45 0.32 -21.68
N VAL A 101 -6.40 1.05 -22.26
CA VAL A 101 -7.81 1.05 -21.81
C VAL A 101 -8.38 -0.38 -21.72
N PRO A 102 -8.20 -1.29 -22.71
CA PRO A 102 -8.69 -2.66 -22.57
C PRO A 102 -8.10 -3.45 -21.39
N MET A 103 -6.83 -3.22 -21.05
CA MET A 103 -6.21 -3.86 -19.87
C MET A 103 -6.80 -3.33 -18.57
N ILE A 104 -7.03 -2.01 -18.48
CA ILE A 104 -7.70 -1.38 -17.34
C ILE A 104 -9.11 -1.96 -17.17
N GLU A 105 -9.88 -2.05 -18.26
CA GLU A 105 -11.24 -2.60 -18.23
C GLU A 105 -11.26 -4.05 -17.73
N ALA A 106 -10.38 -4.92 -18.26
CA ALA A 106 -10.28 -6.32 -17.81
C ALA A 106 -9.95 -6.44 -16.31
N ALA A 107 -9.02 -5.64 -15.82
CA ALA A 107 -8.67 -5.63 -14.40
C ALA A 107 -9.80 -5.06 -13.53
N CYS A 108 -10.50 -4.03 -13.98
CA CYS A 108 -11.67 -3.50 -13.30
C CYS A 108 -12.79 -4.54 -13.15
N GLU A 109 -13.10 -5.27 -14.22
CA GLU A 109 -14.13 -6.33 -14.21
C GLU A 109 -13.75 -7.44 -13.21
N THR A 110 -12.48 -7.86 -13.22
CA THR A 110 -11.97 -8.85 -12.25
C THR A 110 -12.01 -8.30 -10.81
N CYS A 111 -11.54 -7.06 -10.61
CA CYS A 111 -11.53 -6.42 -9.30
C CYS A 111 -12.95 -6.31 -8.71
N GLN A 112 -13.94 -5.84 -9.49
CA GLN A 112 -15.32 -5.73 -9.05
C GLN A 112 -15.90 -7.06 -8.62
N LYS A 113 -15.67 -8.11 -9.42
CA LYS A 113 -16.11 -9.47 -9.08
C LYS A 113 -15.52 -9.95 -7.76
N LEU A 114 -14.22 -9.71 -7.52
CA LEU A 114 -13.57 -10.10 -6.27
C LEU A 114 -14.05 -9.27 -5.08
N MET A 115 -14.35 -7.99 -5.27
CA MET A 115 -14.89 -7.13 -4.21
C MET A 115 -16.28 -7.56 -3.71
N GLU A 116 -17.08 -8.20 -4.56
CA GLU A 116 -18.42 -8.68 -4.22
C GLU A 116 -18.40 -9.98 -3.39
N GLU A 117 -17.25 -10.63 -3.27
CA GLU A 117 -17.14 -11.86 -2.50
C GLU A 117 -17.22 -11.63 -0.99
N GLU A 118 -17.83 -12.57 -0.28
CA GLU A 118 -17.86 -12.53 1.18
C GLU A 118 -16.43 -12.56 1.74
N ASN A 119 -16.14 -11.64 2.68
CA ASN A 119 -14.83 -11.51 3.31
C ASN A 119 -13.68 -11.23 2.32
N SER A 120 -13.96 -10.55 1.22
CA SER A 120 -12.94 -10.15 0.26
C SER A 120 -11.87 -9.25 0.91
N PRO A 121 -10.57 -9.50 0.67
CA PRO A 121 -9.50 -8.58 1.04
C PRO A 121 -9.36 -7.40 0.05
N VAL A 122 -9.99 -7.47 -1.13
CA VAL A 122 -9.90 -6.46 -2.18
C VAL A 122 -10.81 -5.28 -1.85
N LEU A 123 -10.24 -4.09 -1.77
CA LEU A 123 -10.97 -2.86 -1.40
C LEU A 123 -11.18 -1.90 -2.58
N GLY A 124 -10.54 -2.16 -3.70
CA GLY A 124 -10.60 -1.36 -4.92
C GLY A 124 -9.37 -1.59 -5.78
N LEU A 125 -9.28 -0.86 -6.88
CA LEU A 125 -8.17 -0.91 -7.83
C LEU A 125 -7.38 0.39 -7.77
N HIS A 126 -6.06 0.27 -7.83
CA HIS A 126 -5.13 1.38 -8.02
C HIS A 126 -4.62 1.37 -9.47
N LEU A 127 -4.65 2.50 -10.14
CA LEU A 127 -4.06 2.71 -11.46
C LEU A 127 -2.82 3.58 -11.32
N GLU A 128 -1.66 2.97 -11.49
CA GLU A 128 -0.38 3.67 -11.53
C GLU A 128 -0.07 4.11 -12.97
N GLY A 129 -0.59 5.28 -13.35
CA GLY A 129 -0.52 5.79 -14.72
C GLY A 129 -1.73 5.41 -15.57
N PRO A 130 -1.65 5.62 -16.90
CA PRO A 130 -0.49 5.92 -17.75
C PRO A 130 -0.15 7.42 -17.86
N TYR A 131 -0.74 8.29 -17.08
CA TYR A 131 -0.62 9.75 -17.23
C TYR A 131 0.64 10.28 -16.54
N PHE A 132 1.80 9.89 -17.06
CA PHE A 132 3.11 10.13 -16.49
C PHE A 132 4.04 10.95 -17.37
N ASN A 133 5.07 11.55 -16.77
CA ASN A 133 6.11 12.24 -17.52
C ASN A 133 7.09 11.22 -18.12
N PRO A 134 7.26 11.18 -19.47
CA PRO A 134 8.16 10.21 -20.10
C PRO A 134 9.62 10.27 -19.62
N LYS A 135 10.05 11.42 -19.06
CA LYS A 135 11.41 11.58 -18.50
C LYS A 135 11.56 11.00 -17.09
N GLN A 136 10.47 10.53 -16.51
CA GLN A 136 10.41 9.87 -15.20
C GLN A 136 9.69 8.51 -15.32
N ALA A 137 9.81 7.86 -16.47
CA ALA A 137 9.19 6.57 -16.73
C ALA A 137 9.60 5.49 -15.70
N GLY A 138 10.84 5.54 -15.18
CA GLY A 138 11.31 4.43 -14.34
C GLY A 138 11.23 3.10 -15.09
N ALA A 139 10.58 2.12 -14.49
CA ALA A 139 10.33 0.81 -15.13
C ALA A 139 9.01 0.73 -15.92
N GLN A 140 8.21 1.79 -15.93
CA GLN A 140 6.97 1.82 -16.73
C GLN A 140 7.26 1.55 -18.22
N ILE A 141 6.28 1.03 -18.95
CA ILE A 141 6.38 0.80 -20.40
C ILE A 141 6.24 2.13 -21.12
N PRO A 142 7.32 2.66 -21.74
CA PRO A 142 7.32 4.03 -22.27
C PRO A 142 6.27 4.29 -23.35
N GLU A 143 5.93 3.26 -24.13
CA GLU A 143 4.96 3.33 -25.23
C GLU A 143 3.54 3.60 -24.75
N TRP A 144 3.24 3.33 -23.49
CA TRP A 144 1.91 3.55 -22.90
C TRP A 144 1.79 4.84 -22.12
N ILE A 145 2.92 5.51 -21.83
CA ILE A 145 2.94 6.79 -21.13
C ILE A 145 2.39 7.92 -22.02
N LYS A 146 1.47 8.69 -21.47
CA LYS A 146 0.81 9.79 -22.18
C LYS A 146 0.26 10.84 -21.22
N ALA A 147 -0.20 11.97 -21.76
CA ALA A 147 -0.99 12.94 -21.02
C ALA A 147 -2.44 12.47 -20.86
N PRO A 148 -3.16 12.88 -19.80
CA PRO A 148 -4.57 12.53 -19.61
C PRO A 148 -5.47 13.16 -20.69
N VAL A 149 -6.43 12.37 -21.16
CA VAL A 149 -7.42 12.77 -22.20
C VAL A 149 -8.81 12.41 -21.69
N ALA A 150 -9.71 13.39 -21.62
CA ALA A 150 -11.03 13.23 -21.02
C ALA A 150 -11.86 12.11 -21.66
N GLU A 151 -11.74 11.94 -22.98
CA GLU A 151 -12.41 10.90 -23.74
C GLU A 151 -12.01 9.48 -23.32
N GLU A 152 -10.87 9.31 -22.62
CA GLU A 152 -10.42 8.02 -22.09
C GLU A 152 -10.77 7.83 -20.62
N TYR A 153 -10.43 8.81 -19.74
CA TYR A 153 -10.60 8.62 -18.32
C TYR A 153 -12.03 8.82 -17.81
N GLU A 154 -12.82 9.73 -18.40
CA GLU A 154 -14.21 9.94 -17.94
C GLU A 154 -15.07 8.67 -18.08
N PRO A 155 -15.06 7.95 -19.23
CA PRO A 155 -15.82 6.70 -19.34
C PRO A 155 -15.37 5.62 -18.35
N LEU A 156 -14.07 5.54 -18.01
CA LEU A 156 -13.55 4.59 -17.04
C LEU A 156 -14.03 4.94 -15.62
N LEU A 157 -13.95 6.21 -15.23
CA LEU A 157 -14.41 6.69 -13.94
C LEU A 157 -15.93 6.52 -13.76
N ASP A 158 -16.71 6.78 -14.81
CA ASP A 158 -18.17 6.59 -14.79
C ASP A 158 -18.58 5.12 -14.70
N LYS A 159 -17.87 4.22 -15.40
CA LYS A 159 -18.21 2.78 -15.50
C LYS A 159 -17.71 1.95 -14.33
N TYR A 160 -16.53 2.27 -13.77
CA TYR A 160 -15.83 1.40 -12.84
C TYR A 160 -15.62 2.02 -11.45
N PRO A 161 -16.61 1.92 -10.56
CA PRO A 161 -16.50 2.45 -9.20
C PRO A 161 -15.47 1.72 -8.32
N CYS A 162 -14.89 0.61 -8.80
CA CYS A 162 -13.77 -0.07 -8.16
C CYS A 162 -12.46 0.70 -8.27
N ILE A 163 -12.30 1.63 -9.21
CA ILE A 163 -11.14 2.51 -9.27
C ILE A 163 -11.18 3.42 -8.05
N LYS A 164 -10.21 3.27 -7.14
CA LYS A 164 -10.15 4.02 -5.88
C LYS A 164 -8.98 4.98 -5.80
N ARG A 165 -7.95 4.71 -6.59
CA ARG A 165 -6.76 5.54 -6.66
C ARG A 165 -6.24 5.59 -8.09
N TRP A 166 -5.72 6.77 -8.50
CA TRP A 166 -5.13 6.94 -9.82
C TRP A 166 -3.96 7.92 -9.74
N ASP A 167 -2.80 7.46 -10.17
CA ASP A 167 -1.56 8.24 -10.12
C ASP A 167 -1.32 8.98 -11.43
N GLU A 168 -0.77 10.21 -11.31
CA GLU A 168 -0.51 11.04 -12.48
C GLU A 168 0.59 12.09 -12.21
N ALA A 169 1.09 12.72 -13.28
CA ALA A 169 2.07 13.79 -13.25
C ALA A 169 1.38 15.15 -13.50
N PRO A 170 1.25 16.02 -12.46
CA PRO A 170 0.41 17.23 -12.51
C PRO A 170 0.90 18.31 -13.46
N GLU A 171 2.13 18.24 -13.93
CA GLU A 171 2.68 19.16 -14.93
C GLU A 171 2.21 18.87 -16.36
N LEU A 172 1.54 17.74 -16.60
CA LEU A 172 1.09 17.39 -17.95
C LEU A 172 -0.15 18.19 -18.38
N PRO A 173 -0.30 18.46 -19.68
CA PRO A 173 -1.54 19.06 -20.18
C PRO A 173 -2.76 18.22 -19.85
N GLY A 174 -3.82 18.84 -19.31
CA GLY A 174 -5.07 18.16 -18.92
C GLY A 174 -5.09 17.59 -17.51
N SER A 175 -3.94 17.51 -16.80
CA SER A 175 -3.84 16.92 -15.46
C SER A 175 -4.75 17.58 -14.42
N ILE A 176 -4.85 18.91 -14.44
CA ILE A 176 -5.70 19.61 -13.45
C ILE A 176 -7.18 19.23 -13.60
N ASP A 177 -7.66 19.05 -14.81
CA ASP A 177 -9.05 18.62 -15.03
C ASP A 177 -9.24 17.15 -14.73
N PHE A 178 -8.24 16.30 -15.01
CA PHE A 178 -8.22 14.91 -14.58
C PHE A 178 -8.30 14.78 -13.05
N ILE A 179 -7.47 15.53 -12.28
CA ILE A 179 -7.50 15.52 -10.81
C ILE A 179 -8.88 15.90 -10.28
N LYS A 180 -9.50 16.95 -10.86
CA LYS A 180 -10.86 17.35 -10.48
C LYS A 180 -11.90 16.27 -10.77
N SER A 181 -11.74 15.55 -11.89
CA SER A 181 -12.62 14.44 -12.25
C SER A 181 -12.43 13.27 -11.29
N CYS A 182 -11.21 12.88 -10.96
CA CYS A 182 -10.94 11.88 -9.92
C CYS A 182 -11.63 12.25 -8.61
N ARG A 183 -11.45 13.48 -8.14
CA ARG A 183 -12.11 13.98 -6.91
C ARG A 183 -13.63 13.89 -6.98
N LYS A 184 -14.23 14.25 -8.10
CA LYS A 184 -15.69 14.18 -8.33
C LYS A 184 -16.22 12.76 -8.19
N HIS A 185 -15.44 11.76 -8.62
CA HIS A 185 -15.80 10.34 -8.56
C HIS A 185 -15.33 9.65 -7.25
N GLY A 186 -14.75 10.39 -6.31
CA GLY A 186 -14.25 9.82 -5.04
C GLY A 186 -12.99 8.97 -5.22
N VAL A 187 -12.22 9.22 -6.27
CA VAL A 187 -10.94 8.57 -6.56
C VAL A 187 -9.80 9.43 -6.03
N LEU A 188 -8.88 8.84 -5.28
CA LEU A 188 -7.68 9.51 -4.77
C LEU A 188 -6.71 9.75 -5.94
N ALA A 189 -6.55 11.01 -6.35
CA ALA A 189 -5.49 11.39 -7.27
C ALA A 189 -4.16 11.53 -6.51
N SER A 190 -3.10 10.90 -7.03
CA SER A 190 -1.77 10.89 -6.40
C SER A 190 -0.70 11.36 -7.39
N ILE A 191 0.34 12.02 -6.88
CA ILE A 191 1.47 12.46 -7.71
C ILE A 191 2.53 11.36 -7.78
N GLY A 192 2.88 10.94 -8.99
CA GLY A 192 3.95 9.96 -9.25
C GLY A 192 4.57 10.15 -10.64
N HIS A 193 5.75 9.56 -10.87
CA HIS A 193 6.45 9.58 -12.17
C HIS A 193 6.47 10.96 -12.84
N THR A 194 6.92 11.97 -12.12
CA THR A 194 6.70 13.39 -12.40
C THR A 194 8.00 14.18 -12.42
N ARG A 195 7.99 15.31 -13.12
CA ARG A 195 8.97 16.39 -13.01
C ARG A 195 8.34 17.68 -12.52
N ALA A 196 7.23 17.58 -11.80
CA ALA A 196 6.48 18.72 -11.30
C ALA A 196 7.37 19.70 -10.52
N THR A 197 7.24 20.97 -10.86
CA THR A 197 7.78 22.07 -10.07
C THR A 197 6.90 22.31 -8.85
N TYR A 198 7.37 23.15 -7.92
CA TYR A 198 6.56 23.58 -6.77
C TYR A 198 5.19 24.13 -7.19
N ASN A 199 5.14 24.92 -8.27
CA ASN A 199 3.88 25.50 -8.74
C ASN A 199 2.93 24.43 -9.29
N ASP A 200 3.45 23.41 -9.98
CA ASP A 200 2.64 22.29 -10.50
C ASP A 200 2.07 21.46 -9.33
N VAL A 201 2.89 21.15 -8.33
CA VAL A 201 2.45 20.44 -7.12
C VAL A 201 1.36 21.22 -6.39
N VAL A 202 1.53 22.54 -6.20
CA VAL A 202 0.52 23.41 -5.58
C VAL A 202 -0.76 23.48 -6.41
N ALA A 203 -0.65 23.51 -7.73
CA ALA A 203 -1.83 23.52 -8.62
C ALA A 203 -2.61 22.18 -8.51
N GLY A 204 -1.90 21.05 -8.57
CA GLY A 204 -2.50 19.72 -8.36
C GLY A 204 -3.15 19.57 -6.99
N HIS A 205 -2.45 20.00 -5.92
CA HIS A 205 -2.98 20.00 -4.56
C HIS A 205 -4.29 20.80 -4.43
N ARG A 206 -4.34 22.02 -4.98
CA ARG A 206 -5.55 22.85 -5.01
C ARG A 206 -6.70 22.20 -5.79
N ALA A 207 -6.39 21.42 -6.81
CA ALA A 207 -7.37 20.66 -7.58
C ALA A 207 -7.91 19.43 -6.82
N GLY A 208 -7.16 18.92 -5.82
CA GLY A 208 -7.59 17.81 -4.98
C GLY A 208 -6.61 16.62 -4.91
N MET A 209 -5.40 16.75 -5.44
CA MET A 209 -4.34 15.75 -5.34
C MET A 209 -3.72 15.79 -3.94
N MET A 210 -3.94 14.75 -3.13
CA MET A 210 -3.65 14.75 -1.69
C MET A 210 -2.63 13.70 -1.26
N HIS A 211 -2.02 12.97 -2.21
CA HIS A 211 -1.13 11.87 -1.93
C HIS A 211 0.08 11.87 -2.87
N ALA A 212 1.22 11.35 -2.40
CA ALA A 212 2.41 11.15 -3.22
C ALA A 212 2.80 9.67 -3.25
N THR A 213 2.84 9.13 -4.46
CA THR A 213 3.14 7.74 -4.80
C THR A 213 4.61 7.45 -4.60
N HIS A 214 4.95 6.26 -4.04
CA HIS A 214 6.32 5.75 -3.80
C HIS A 214 7.37 6.85 -3.61
N PHE A 215 7.11 7.71 -2.63
CA PHE A 215 7.81 8.97 -2.37
C PHE A 215 9.34 8.81 -2.45
N TYR A 216 10.03 9.73 -3.10
CA TYR A 216 11.42 9.72 -3.54
C TYR A 216 11.71 8.95 -4.85
N ASN A 217 10.85 8.03 -5.27
CA ASN A 217 11.09 7.27 -6.50
C ASN A 217 10.39 7.95 -7.69
N ALA A 218 11.07 7.97 -8.84
CA ALA A 218 10.60 8.59 -10.08
C ALA A 218 10.09 10.05 -9.93
N MET A 219 10.73 10.83 -9.03
CA MET A 219 10.45 12.25 -8.82
C MET A 219 11.73 13.01 -8.45
N PRO A 220 11.88 14.30 -8.87
CA PRO A 220 13.07 15.06 -8.58
C PRO A 220 13.13 15.49 -7.11
N VAL A 221 14.35 15.46 -6.57
CA VAL A 221 14.75 16.16 -5.34
C VAL A 221 15.33 17.52 -5.70
N VAL A 222 15.69 18.33 -4.70
CA VAL A 222 16.34 19.64 -4.92
C VAL A 222 17.51 19.53 -5.90
N TYR A 223 17.50 20.40 -6.91
CA TYR A 223 18.54 20.42 -7.94
C TYR A 223 19.06 21.85 -8.15
N LYS A 224 20.07 21.98 -9.02
CA LYS A 224 20.58 23.27 -9.46
C LYS A 224 20.12 23.57 -10.86
N GLU A 225 19.59 24.78 -11.05
CA GLU A 225 19.39 25.38 -12.36
C GLU A 225 20.29 26.63 -12.45
N HIS A 226 21.32 26.54 -13.28
CA HIS A 226 22.46 27.44 -13.25
C HIS A 226 23.10 27.48 -11.84
N GLU A 227 23.18 28.67 -11.19
CA GLU A 227 23.69 28.82 -9.84
C GLU A 227 22.65 28.70 -8.72
N PHE A 228 21.36 28.69 -9.06
CA PHE A 228 20.25 28.67 -8.10
C PHE A 228 19.84 27.25 -7.71
N LYS A 229 19.45 27.10 -6.44
CA LYS A 229 18.77 25.86 -5.99
C LYS A 229 17.29 25.96 -6.31
N VAL A 230 16.77 24.90 -6.89
CA VAL A 230 15.35 24.75 -7.23
C VAL A 230 14.80 23.54 -6.44
N PRO A 231 13.69 23.70 -5.70
CA PRO A 231 13.07 22.57 -5.03
C PRO A 231 12.51 21.58 -6.07
N GLY A 232 12.71 20.31 -5.82
CA GLY A 232 12.06 19.25 -6.59
C GLY A 232 10.65 18.95 -6.10
N THR A 233 10.05 17.92 -6.65
CA THR A 233 8.74 17.43 -6.22
C THR A 233 8.76 16.99 -4.75
N VAL A 234 9.85 16.35 -4.30
CA VAL A 234 9.98 15.89 -2.91
C VAL A 234 9.88 17.04 -1.91
N GLU A 235 10.66 18.10 -2.08
CA GLU A 235 10.60 19.27 -1.19
C GLU A 235 9.26 20.00 -1.29
N SER A 236 8.64 19.99 -2.47
CA SER A 236 7.32 20.59 -2.70
C SER A 236 6.22 19.85 -1.92
N VAL A 237 6.26 18.53 -1.90
CA VAL A 237 5.34 17.70 -1.10
C VAL A 237 5.59 17.87 0.40
N TYR A 238 6.84 18.00 0.84
CA TYR A 238 7.14 18.32 2.25
C TYR A 238 6.60 19.68 2.69
N ALA A 239 6.59 20.65 1.78
CA ALA A 239 6.05 21.99 2.05
C ALA A 239 4.49 22.03 2.17
N LEU A 240 3.80 20.93 1.85
CA LEU A 240 2.36 20.76 1.97
C LEU A 240 2.06 19.71 3.06
N PRO A 241 1.89 20.12 4.32
CA PRO A 241 1.82 19.19 5.45
C PRO A 241 0.60 18.28 5.45
N ASP A 242 -0.48 18.67 4.77
CA ASP A 242 -1.71 17.91 4.63
C ASP A 242 -1.65 16.81 3.55
N MET A 243 -0.70 16.88 2.62
CA MET A 243 -0.43 15.78 1.68
C MET A 243 0.16 14.58 2.42
N SER A 244 -0.42 13.41 2.19
CA SER A 244 0.15 12.13 2.62
C SER A 244 1.15 11.60 1.61
N VAL A 245 2.00 10.68 2.04
CA VAL A 245 2.99 10.00 1.21
C VAL A 245 2.94 8.50 1.45
N GLU A 246 3.34 7.72 0.48
CA GLU A 246 3.66 6.31 0.68
C GLU A 246 5.14 6.06 0.37
N VAL A 247 5.74 5.10 1.08
CA VAL A 247 7.16 4.76 0.92
C VAL A 247 7.35 3.26 0.74
N ILE A 248 8.21 2.89 -0.20
CA ILE A 248 8.69 1.52 -0.36
C ILE A 248 9.71 1.27 0.74
N ALA A 249 9.25 0.66 1.84
CA ALA A 249 10.04 0.51 3.06
C ALA A 249 10.88 -0.79 3.06
N ASP A 250 11.41 -1.19 1.91
CA ASP A 250 12.26 -2.38 1.77
C ASP A 250 13.71 -2.15 2.20
N GLY A 251 14.09 -0.90 2.47
CA GLY A 251 15.45 -0.47 2.85
C GLY A 251 16.40 -0.32 1.66
N ILE A 252 15.91 -0.47 0.42
CA ILE A 252 16.67 -0.39 -0.83
C ILE A 252 16.18 0.81 -1.65
N HIS A 253 14.89 0.85 -2.03
CA HIS A 253 14.26 1.96 -2.76
C HIS A 253 14.33 3.25 -1.97
N VAL A 254 14.03 3.18 -0.68
CA VAL A 254 14.22 4.28 0.26
C VAL A 254 15.17 3.79 1.36
N PRO A 255 16.44 4.25 1.38
CA PRO A 255 17.39 3.85 2.42
C PRO A 255 16.88 4.11 3.83
N PRO A 256 17.25 3.33 4.84
CA PRO A 256 16.71 3.45 6.21
C PRO A 256 16.81 4.84 6.80
N VAL A 257 17.90 5.57 6.54
CA VAL A 257 18.05 6.95 6.99
C VAL A 257 17.00 7.88 6.36
N MET A 258 16.63 7.63 5.10
CA MET A 258 15.63 8.42 4.40
C MET A 258 14.21 8.05 4.87
N LEU A 259 13.91 6.78 5.15
CA LEU A 259 12.67 6.36 5.80
C LEU A 259 12.46 7.11 7.12
N ARG A 260 13.53 7.21 7.93
CA ARG A 260 13.49 7.98 9.17
C ARG A 260 13.24 9.47 8.95
N VAL A 261 13.84 10.08 7.92
CA VAL A 261 13.60 11.49 7.55
C VAL A 261 12.13 11.70 7.16
N VAL A 262 11.57 10.83 6.32
CA VAL A 262 10.15 10.91 5.93
C VAL A 262 9.26 10.83 7.17
N TYR A 263 9.48 9.83 8.02
CA TYR A 263 8.76 9.65 9.27
C TYR A 263 8.84 10.89 10.18
N GLN A 264 10.03 11.51 10.33
CA GLN A 264 10.21 12.69 11.16
C GLN A 264 9.51 13.93 10.63
N ILE A 265 9.41 14.09 9.30
CA ILE A 265 8.81 15.28 8.68
C ILE A 265 7.30 15.11 8.49
N LYS A 266 6.86 13.98 7.95
CA LYS A 266 5.44 13.72 7.65
C LYS A 266 4.68 13.14 8.83
N GLY A 267 5.36 12.46 9.73
CA GLY A 267 4.75 11.78 10.86
C GLY A 267 4.04 10.50 10.47
N VAL A 268 3.59 9.77 11.49
CA VAL A 268 2.89 8.49 11.35
C VAL A 268 1.57 8.64 10.58
N GLU A 269 0.84 9.72 10.82
CA GLU A 269 -0.50 9.92 10.22
C GLU A 269 -0.50 10.26 8.73
N LYS A 270 0.67 10.60 8.17
CA LYS A 270 0.81 11.02 6.76
C LYS A 270 1.77 10.14 5.97
N THR A 271 2.30 9.07 6.57
CA THR A 271 3.22 8.13 5.92
C THR A 271 2.62 6.74 5.89
N ALA A 272 2.30 6.22 4.72
CA ALA A 272 1.91 4.83 4.52
C ALA A 272 3.11 3.98 4.09
N LEU A 273 3.19 2.73 4.55
CA LEU A 273 4.14 1.74 4.04
C LEU A 273 3.48 0.99 2.88
N ILE A 274 4.23 0.81 1.80
CA ILE A 274 3.81 0.04 0.63
C ILE A 274 4.90 -0.94 0.23
N THR A 275 4.49 -2.02 -0.40
CA THR A 275 5.45 -2.98 -0.94
C THR A 275 5.94 -2.58 -2.32
N ASP A 276 5.08 -2.06 -3.17
CA ASP A 276 5.35 -1.87 -4.60
C ASP A 276 5.95 -3.16 -5.21
N SER A 277 5.41 -4.30 -4.80
CA SER A 277 5.95 -5.61 -5.12
C SER A 277 5.50 -6.10 -6.48
N LEU A 278 6.44 -6.72 -7.20
CA LEU A 278 6.18 -7.37 -8.48
C LEU A 278 5.81 -8.86 -8.32
N ALA A 279 5.48 -9.51 -9.42
CA ALA A 279 5.12 -10.93 -9.48
C ALA A 279 6.12 -11.86 -8.76
N CYS A 280 7.41 -11.54 -8.77
CA CYS A 280 8.46 -12.32 -8.12
C CYS A 280 8.49 -12.21 -6.59
N ALA A 281 7.69 -11.31 -5.98
CA ALA A 281 7.58 -11.24 -4.52
C ALA A 281 6.83 -12.46 -3.97
N ALA A 282 7.25 -12.96 -2.81
CA ALA A 282 6.65 -14.14 -2.17
C ALA A 282 6.51 -15.33 -3.14
N SER A 283 7.48 -15.52 -4.02
CA SER A 283 7.53 -16.57 -5.06
C SER A 283 8.88 -17.24 -5.05
N ASP A 284 8.90 -18.55 -5.31
CA ASP A 284 10.12 -19.32 -5.49
C ASP A 284 10.70 -19.21 -6.92
N GLU A 285 9.91 -18.71 -7.88
CA GLU A 285 10.27 -18.75 -9.30
C GLU A 285 11.08 -17.53 -9.76
N GLY A 286 11.02 -16.41 -9.03
CA GLY A 286 11.82 -15.21 -9.33
C GLY A 286 11.54 -14.55 -10.70
N VAL A 287 10.37 -14.82 -11.30
CA VAL A 287 9.99 -14.33 -12.64
C VAL A 287 9.12 -13.09 -12.51
N ALA A 288 9.52 -12.02 -13.20
CA ALA A 288 8.69 -10.82 -13.35
C ALA A 288 7.74 -10.96 -14.56
N PHE A 289 6.61 -10.24 -14.51
CA PHE A 289 5.67 -10.17 -15.64
C PHE A 289 6.29 -9.49 -16.86
N ASP A 290 6.98 -8.36 -16.64
CA ASP A 290 7.70 -7.64 -17.69
C ASP A 290 9.05 -8.31 -17.99
N PRO A 291 9.30 -8.79 -19.23
CA PRO A 291 10.56 -9.44 -19.59
C PRO A 291 11.77 -8.53 -19.52
N ARG A 292 11.61 -7.21 -19.41
CA ARG A 292 12.70 -6.26 -19.21
C ARG A 292 13.23 -6.27 -17.79
N VAL A 293 12.46 -6.82 -16.84
CA VAL A 293 12.79 -6.84 -15.40
C VAL A 293 13.52 -8.12 -15.04
N ILE A 294 14.62 -7.97 -14.31
CA ILE A 294 15.39 -9.08 -13.72
C ILE A 294 15.42 -8.96 -12.20
N LEU A 295 15.49 -10.09 -11.53
CA LEU A 295 15.77 -10.17 -10.09
C LEU A 295 17.27 -10.42 -9.88
N GLU A 296 17.97 -9.46 -9.32
CA GLU A 296 19.40 -9.53 -9.05
C GLU A 296 19.72 -8.78 -7.76
N ASP A 297 20.66 -9.28 -6.95
CA ASP A 297 21.04 -8.70 -5.64
C ASP A 297 19.86 -8.52 -4.67
N GLY A 298 18.81 -9.35 -4.78
CA GLY A 298 17.63 -9.28 -3.91
C GLY A 298 16.69 -8.11 -4.20
N VAL A 299 16.77 -7.52 -5.40
CA VAL A 299 15.91 -6.43 -5.86
C VAL A 299 15.57 -6.60 -7.34
N CYS A 300 14.36 -6.16 -7.72
CA CYS A 300 13.99 -6.09 -9.13
C CYS A 300 14.58 -4.82 -9.78
N LYS A 301 15.08 -4.97 -10.99
CA LYS A 301 15.65 -3.87 -11.78
C LYS A 301 15.48 -4.13 -13.28
N LEU A 302 15.54 -3.09 -14.08
CA LEU A 302 15.61 -3.24 -15.52
C LEU A 302 16.93 -3.95 -15.91
N ALA A 303 16.88 -4.83 -16.89
CA ALA A 303 18.03 -5.61 -17.34
C ALA A 303 19.19 -4.77 -17.89
N ASP A 304 18.91 -3.53 -18.31
CA ASP A 304 19.93 -2.54 -18.72
C ASP A 304 20.51 -1.73 -17.53
N HIS A 305 20.08 -2.03 -16.31
CA HIS A 305 20.47 -1.36 -15.06
C HIS A 305 20.17 0.16 -15.01
N SER A 306 19.22 0.63 -15.81
CA SER A 306 18.87 2.05 -15.85
C SER A 306 17.96 2.48 -14.68
N ALA A 307 17.19 1.56 -14.08
CA ALA A 307 16.31 1.82 -12.95
C ALA A 307 16.03 0.56 -12.10
N LEU A 308 15.69 0.76 -10.84
CA LEU A 308 14.96 -0.22 -10.04
C LEU A 308 13.54 -0.38 -10.62
N ALA A 309 12.94 -1.54 -10.41
CA ALA A 309 11.65 -1.90 -11.01
C ALA A 309 10.77 -2.56 -9.97
N GLY A 310 10.13 -1.76 -9.11
CA GLY A 310 9.36 -2.28 -8.00
C GLY A 310 10.18 -3.19 -7.05
N SER A 311 9.55 -3.77 -6.07
CA SER A 311 10.23 -4.54 -5.02
C SER A 311 9.86 -6.03 -5.02
N ILE A 312 10.48 -6.76 -4.10
CA ILE A 312 10.09 -8.11 -3.68
C ILE A 312 9.71 -8.14 -2.20
N ALA A 313 9.42 -6.97 -1.63
CA ALA A 313 9.12 -6.85 -0.21
C ALA A 313 7.71 -7.39 0.11
N THR A 314 7.52 -7.74 1.37
CA THR A 314 6.24 -8.15 1.92
C THR A 314 5.91 -7.28 3.13
N MET A 315 4.66 -7.18 3.53
CA MET A 315 4.21 -6.27 4.59
C MET A 315 4.98 -6.46 5.90
N ASP A 316 5.22 -7.70 6.32
CA ASP A 316 6.01 -8.03 7.50
C ASP A 316 7.46 -7.55 7.38
N ARG A 317 8.06 -7.64 6.19
CA ARG A 317 9.39 -7.10 5.91
C ARG A 317 9.44 -5.58 6.02
N LEU A 318 8.42 -4.86 5.56
CA LEU A 318 8.36 -3.39 5.65
C LEU A 318 8.38 -2.94 7.12
N ILE A 319 7.54 -3.55 7.96
CA ILE A 319 7.47 -3.26 9.39
C ILE A 319 8.84 -3.53 10.04
N ARG A 320 9.42 -4.71 9.79
CA ARG A 320 10.72 -5.11 10.31
C ARG A 320 11.84 -4.15 9.89
N THR A 321 11.86 -3.73 8.63
CA THR A 321 12.83 -2.75 8.11
C THR A 321 12.70 -1.41 8.82
N CYS A 322 11.48 -0.90 8.99
CA CYS A 322 11.22 0.34 9.72
C CYS A 322 11.75 0.28 11.16
N VAL A 323 11.47 -0.81 11.86
CA VAL A 323 11.87 -0.96 13.26
C VAL A 323 13.36 -1.20 13.41
N GLN A 324 13.91 -2.20 12.72
CA GLN A 324 15.29 -2.67 12.96
C GLN A 324 16.34 -1.83 12.24
N MET A 325 16.00 -1.24 11.09
CA MET A 325 16.98 -0.50 10.28
C MET A 325 16.77 1.01 10.33
N ALA A 326 15.53 1.49 10.34
CA ALA A 326 15.24 2.92 10.39
C ALA A 326 15.03 3.47 11.83
N ASN A 327 15.03 2.61 12.86
CA ASN A 327 14.76 2.96 14.24
C ASN A 327 13.44 3.72 14.43
N ILE A 328 12.40 3.30 13.72
CA ILE A 328 11.02 3.78 13.91
C ILE A 328 10.38 2.90 14.99
N PRO A 329 9.65 3.48 15.95
CA PRO A 329 8.92 2.66 16.95
C PRO A 329 8.02 1.64 16.29
N MET A 330 7.94 0.43 16.86
CA MET A 330 7.11 -0.65 16.31
C MET A 330 5.63 -0.24 16.20
N GLU A 331 5.13 0.46 17.21
CA GLU A 331 3.78 1.01 17.19
C GLU A 331 3.53 1.85 15.94
N ASP A 332 4.42 2.80 15.66
CA ASP A 332 4.30 3.71 14.53
C ASP A 332 4.47 2.98 13.19
N ALA A 333 5.42 2.03 13.10
CA ALA A 333 5.59 1.19 11.92
C ALA A 333 4.33 0.38 11.61
N CYS A 334 3.69 -0.22 12.63
CA CYS A 334 2.42 -0.93 12.47
C CYS A 334 1.28 0.01 12.06
N ARG A 335 1.20 1.22 12.64
CA ARG A 335 0.19 2.22 12.24
C ARG A 335 0.39 2.69 10.81
N MET A 336 1.63 2.91 10.38
CA MET A 336 1.96 3.27 8.98
C MET A 336 1.65 2.13 8.00
N ALA A 337 1.60 0.88 8.45
CA ALA A 337 1.25 -0.30 7.66
C ALA A 337 -0.26 -0.60 7.64
N SER A 338 -1.05 -0.05 8.56
CA SER A 338 -2.46 -0.41 8.77
C SER A 338 -3.38 0.81 8.87
N GLU A 339 -3.27 1.57 9.95
CA GLU A 339 -4.16 2.69 10.29
C GLU A 339 -4.06 3.82 9.26
N THR A 340 -2.85 4.25 8.95
CA THR A 340 -2.60 5.36 8.04
C THR A 340 -3.08 5.08 6.63
N PRO A 341 -2.73 3.95 5.98
CA PRO A 341 -3.29 3.63 4.67
C PRO A 341 -4.81 3.46 4.70
N ALA A 342 -5.39 2.90 5.77
CA ALA A 342 -6.85 2.81 5.91
C ALA A 342 -7.51 4.20 5.96
N LYS A 343 -6.91 5.17 6.66
CA LYS A 343 -7.37 6.56 6.69
C LYS A 343 -7.24 7.25 5.33
N ILE A 344 -6.10 7.07 4.65
CA ILE A 344 -5.85 7.64 3.31
C ILE A 344 -6.92 7.17 2.32
N MET A 345 -7.26 5.88 2.34
CA MET A 345 -8.24 5.29 1.43
C MET A 345 -9.69 5.37 1.92
N GLY A 346 -9.95 6.01 3.07
CA GLY A 346 -11.30 6.20 3.59
C GLY A 346 -12.00 4.92 4.05
N VAL A 347 -11.23 3.89 4.49
CA VAL A 347 -11.76 2.61 4.97
C VAL A 347 -11.48 2.36 6.46
N PHE A 348 -11.07 3.40 7.18
CA PHE A 348 -10.69 3.30 8.59
C PHE A 348 -11.89 2.99 9.51
N ASP A 349 -13.10 3.23 9.07
CA ASP A 349 -14.32 2.84 9.78
C ASP A 349 -14.42 1.34 10.05
N ARG A 350 -13.75 0.52 9.22
CA ARG A 350 -13.79 -0.95 9.34
C ARG A 350 -12.43 -1.64 9.35
N LYS A 351 -11.34 -0.97 8.96
CA LYS A 351 -9.98 -1.54 8.81
C LYS A 351 -8.96 -0.76 9.64
N GLY A 352 -7.74 -1.28 9.79
CA GLY A 352 -6.56 -0.54 10.22
C GLY A 352 -6.36 -0.38 11.73
N SER A 353 -7.27 -0.83 12.59
CA SER A 353 -7.06 -0.87 14.04
C SER A 353 -7.83 -2.02 14.70
N LEU A 354 -7.41 -2.41 15.90
CA LEU A 354 -8.09 -3.41 16.71
C LEU A 354 -9.08 -2.73 17.64
N GLU A 355 -10.33 -2.57 17.13
CA GLU A 355 -11.43 -1.91 17.83
C GLU A 355 -12.73 -2.68 17.64
N ASP A 356 -13.65 -2.51 18.58
CA ASP A 356 -14.98 -3.12 18.52
C ASP A 356 -15.73 -2.74 17.22
N GLY A 357 -16.32 -3.72 16.57
CA GLY A 357 -17.08 -3.59 15.32
C GLY A 357 -16.23 -3.60 14.05
N LYS A 358 -14.91 -3.44 14.13
CA LYS A 358 -14.02 -3.52 12.97
C LYS A 358 -13.82 -4.95 12.49
N ASP A 359 -13.31 -5.09 11.29
CA ASP A 359 -12.98 -6.38 10.70
C ASP A 359 -11.86 -7.05 11.50
N ALA A 360 -11.98 -8.36 11.71
CA ALA A 360 -11.00 -9.13 12.45
C ALA A 360 -9.78 -9.46 11.56
N ASP A 361 -8.98 -8.43 11.30
CA ASP A 361 -7.75 -8.46 10.53
C ASP A 361 -6.57 -8.27 11.48
N ILE A 362 -5.74 -9.31 11.65
CA ILE A 362 -4.76 -9.38 12.72
C ILE A 362 -3.45 -9.98 12.20
N MET A 363 -2.34 -9.38 12.59
CA MET A 363 -0.99 -9.96 12.49
C MET A 363 -0.44 -10.20 13.90
N MET A 364 0.38 -11.24 14.07
CA MET A 364 1.16 -11.42 15.30
C MET A 364 2.63 -11.59 14.96
N PHE A 365 3.46 -10.85 15.70
CA PHE A 365 4.92 -10.91 15.60
C PHE A 365 5.51 -11.42 16.91
N ASP A 366 6.50 -12.29 16.82
CA ASP A 366 7.30 -12.65 17.97
C ASP A 366 8.24 -11.50 18.40
N LYS A 367 9.01 -11.72 19.47
CA LYS A 367 9.98 -10.73 20.00
C LYS A 367 11.09 -10.36 19.01
N ASP A 368 11.36 -11.20 18.02
CA ASP A 368 12.39 -11.00 16.99
C ASP A 368 11.79 -10.40 15.70
N LEU A 369 10.51 -10.00 15.76
CA LEU A 369 9.71 -9.46 14.68
C LEU A 369 9.50 -10.44 13.51
N LYS A 370 9.51 -11.75 13.80
CA LYS A 370 9.03 -12.75 12.84
C LYS A 370 7.51 -12.77 12.89
N LEU A 371 6.89 -12.70 11.72
CA LEU A 371 5.43 -12.89 11.59
C LEU A 371 5.10 -14.37 11.88
N THR A 372 4.25 -14.61 12.86
CA THR A 372 3.89 -15.97 13.33
C THR A 372 2.43 -16.31 13.10
N TYR A 373 1.58 -15.30 12.91
CA TYR A 373 0.15 -15.52 12.74
C TYR A 373 -0.47 -14.42 11.89
N VAL A 374 -1.38 -14.82 11.01
CA VAL A 374 -2.21 -13.90 10.23
C VAL A 374 -3.66 -14.36 10.25
N MET A 375 -4.57 -13.44 10.55
CA MET A 375 -6.00 -13.61 10.44
C MET A 375 -6.57 -12.53 9.54
N GLN A 376 -7.42 -12.92 8.59
CA GLN A 376 -8.13 -12.03 7.69
C GLN A 376 -9.63 -12.26 7.82
N MET A 377 -10.38 -11.21 8.19
CA MET A 377 -11.83 -11.28 8.40
C MET A 377 -12.23 -12.47 9.28
N GLY A 378 -11.49 -12.68 10.38
CA GLY A 378 -11.73 -13.77 11.32
C GLY A 378 -11.29 -15.17 10.85
N ASN A 379 -10.77 -15.31 9.64
CA ASN A 379 -10.24 -16.57 9.10
C ASN A 379 -8.73 -16.64 9.26
N GLU A 380 -8.23 -17.77 9.72
CA GLU A 380 -6.80 -18.03 9.84
C GLU A 380 -6.17 -18.19 8.47
N VAL A 381 -5.11 -17.45 8.20
CA VAL A 381 -4.32 -17.48 6.95
C VAL A 381 -2.99 -18.20 7.17
N THR A 382 -2.29 -17.84 8.25
CA THR A 382 -0.99 -18.40 8.65
C THR A 382 -1.00 -18.61 10.17
N ASN A 383 -0.46 -19.76 10.61
CA ASN A 383 -0.31 -20.07 12.04
C ASN A 383 0.98 -20.86 12.28
N GLU A 384 1.96 -20.18 12.88
CA GLU A 384 3.25 -20.71 13.32
C GLU A 384 3.48 -20.44 14.83
N LEU A 385 2.39 -20.26 15.61
CA LEU A 385 2.42 -20.00 17.06
C LEU A 385 2.98 -21.16 17.90
#